data_b8c52c1ec9a8d91176b0be30e8340d12
#
_entry.id   b8c52c1ec9a8d91176b0be30e8340d12
#
_cell.length_a   1.000
_cell.length_b   1.000
_cell.length_c   1.000
_cell.angle_alpha   90.00
_cell.angle_beta   90.00
_cell.angle_gamma   90.00
#
_symmetry.space_group_name_H-M   'P 1'
#
loop_
_entity.id
_entity.type
_entity.pdbx_description
1 polymer ?
#
loop_
_entity_poly.entity_id
_entity_poly.type
_entity_poly.pdbx_seq_one_letter_code
_entity_poly.pdbx_strand_id
1 'polypeptide(L)'
;MHILLIHQAFAALDEPGGTRHHELARFLASQGHQVSIIASPVSYLTEKDKHSARTEEDAGGLVKIYRSYTYSALHKSFIHRVFSFFSFMISSFFKSLTIKNVDLVWGTTPPIFQSASAWLISKLKHVPFLLEVRDLWPEFAIAVGVLKNSTLIKLSYWLEKFLYSHANRIIVNSPGFLKLVRDKGGKDIKLIPNGADISLFNTQNGFGVRKELGWTKKFIVLYAGAHGMSNDLGVVLKAAKLLENEKRIHFVMLGDGKEKPLLVSETERLKLSNLTFLEPVPKNKVTEILSAADACIAILKPIELYKTTYPNKVFDYMAARKPVILAIDGVIREVVEKAGCGIFCNPGDPYALAESTLFLYNHQTEAISMGNNGYNFIKTFFNRGKIAAELLGLMSEMVNNFRLGESDN
;
A
#
# COMPACT_ATOMS: atom_id res chain seq x y z
N MET A 1 11.12 -12.36 20.18
CA MET A 1 9.67 -12.67 20.03
C MET A 1 9.45 -13.42 18.73
N HIS A 2 8.42 -14.26 18.69
CA HIS A 2 7.90 -14.85 17.47
C HIS A 2 6.55 -14.21 17.12
N ILE A 3 6.52 -13.49 16.03
CA ILE A 3 5.35 -12.72 15.56
C ILE A 3 4.66 -13.49 14.44
N LEU A 4 3.35 -13.71 14.56
CA LEU A 4 2.53 -14.33 13.53
C LEU A 4 1.70 -13.25 12.82
N LEU A 5 2.05 -12.95 11.56
CA LEU A 5 1.31 -12.03 10.71
C LEU A 5 0.35 -12.79 9.79
N ILE A 6 -0.92 -12.41 9.76
CA ILE A 6 -1.92 -12.92 8.80
C ILE A 6 -2.28 -11.81 7.82
N HIS A 7 -1.84 -11.97 6.56
CA HIS A 7 -1.99 -10.94 5.52
C HIS A 7 -2.20 -11.54 4.12
N GLN A 8 -3.45 -11.61 3.67
CA GLN A 8 -3.83 -12.20 2.37
C GLN A 8 -3.12 -11.50 1.20
N ALA A 9 -3.17 -10.19 1.12
CA ALA A 9 -2.59 -9.38 0.04
C ALA A 9 -1.09 -9.08 0.24
N PHE A 10 -0.37 -9.96 0.94
CA PHE A 10 1.06 -9.82 1.17
C PHE A 10 1.83 -9.97 -0.15
N ALA A 11 2.75 -9.04 -0.40
CA ALA A 11 3.73 -9.13 -1.47
C ALA A 11 5.15 -9.11 -0.88
N ALA A 12 5.98 -10.04 -1.33
CA ALA A 12 7.41 -10.05 -1.04
C ALA A 12 8.16 -9.00 -1.89
N LEU A 13 9.40 -8.69 -1.56
CA LEU A 13 10.19 -7.66 -2.28
C LEU A 13 10.45 -8.02 -3.75
N ASP A 14 10.44 -9.30 -4.07
CA ASP A 14 10.56 -9.85 -5.43
C ASP A 14 9.21 -9.99 -6.15
N GLU A 15 8.13 -9.50 -5.54
CA GLU A 15 6.77 -9.53 -6.08
C GLU A 15 6.25 -8.12 -6.40
N PRO A 16 5.41 -7.99 -7.45
CA PRO A 16 4.66 -6.77 -7.67
C PRO A 16 3.62 -6.56 -6.55
N GLY A 17 3.59 -5.37 -5.96
CA GLY A 17 2.62 -5.04 -4.92
C GLY A 17 3.16 -4.16 -3.80
N GLY A 18 2.39 -4.04 -2.73
CA GLY A 18 2.78 -3.27 -1.55
C GLY A 18 3.67 -4.06 -0.60
N THR A 19 4.95 -3.74 -0.53
CA THR A 19 5.98 -4.50 0.20
C THR A 19 6.15 -4.08 1.67
N ARG A 20 5.34 -3.15 2.19
CA ARG A 20 5.43 -2.62 3.57
C ARG A 20 5.66 -3.70 4.63
N HIS A 21 4.86 -4.79 4.59
CA HIS A 21 4.94 -5.83 5.61
C HIS A 21 6.19 -6.70 5.47
N HIS A 22 6.69 -6.90 4.27
CA HIS A 22 7.96 -7.61 4.07
C HIS A 22 9.13 -6.76 4.58
N GLU A 23 9.14 -5.45 4.28
CA GLU A 23 10.16 -4.52 4.78
C GLU A 23 10.17 -4.48 6.32
N LEU A 24 8.99 -4.40 6.95
CA LEU A 24 8.84 -4.45 8.41
C LEU A 24 9.30 -5.79 8.98
N ALA A 25 8.91 -6.92 8.36
CA ALA A 25 9.32 -8.25 8.80
C ALA A 25 10.84 -8.45 8.74
N ARG A 26 11.50 -7.98 7.68
CA ARG A 26 12.97 -8.03 7.57
C ARG A 26 13.66 -7.18 8.62
N PHE A 27 13.11 -6.00 8.95
CA PHE A 27 13.63 -5.18 10.04
C PHE A 27 13.50 -5.92 11.39
N LEU A 28 12.32 -6.50 11.69
CA LEU A 28 12.10 -7.27 12.92
C LEU A 28 13.07 -8.47 13.00
N ALA A 29 13.31 -9.15 11.89
CA ALA A 29 14.28 -10.24 11.79
C ALA A 29 15.72 -9.75 12.04
N SER A 30 16.11 -8.58 11.54
CA SER A 30 17.43 -8.00 11.78
C SER A 30 17.66 -7.65 13.25
N GLN A 31 16.59 -7.50 14.03
CA GLN A 31 16.63 -7.32 15.49
C GLN A 31 16.50 -8.65 16.26
N GLY A 32 16.66 -9.80 15.59
CA GLY A 32 16.65 -11.14 16.20
C GLY A 32 15.26 -11.71 16.49
N HIS A 33 14.21 -11.16 15.89
CA HIS A 33 12.84 -11.66 16.06
C HIS A 33 12.43 -12.59 14.92
N GLN A 34 11.65 -13.64 15.23
CA GLN A 34 11.05 -14.50 14.23
C GLN A 34 9.74 -13.90 13.73
N VAL A 35 9.49 -13.95 12.42
CA VAL A 35 8.23 -13.51 11.81
C VAL A 35 7.70 -14.61 10.90
N SER A 36 6.56 -15.19 11.28
CA SER A 36 5.81 -16.12 10.45
C SER A 36 4.68 -15.37 9.75
N ILE A 37 4.67 -15.37 8.43
CA ILE A 37 3.68 -14.67 7.62
C ILE A 37 2.79 -15.70 6.94
N ILE A 38 1.47 -15.62 7.15
CA ILE A 38 0.51 -16.41 6.37
C ILE A 38 -0.06 -15.50 5.30
N ALA A 39 0.15 -15.89 4.04
CA ALA A 39 -0.18 -15.10 2.86
C ALA A 39 -0.95 -15.91 1.82
N SER A 40 -1.65 -15.24 0.90
CA SER A 40 -2.23 -15.88 -0.28
C SER A 40 -1.13 -16.28 -1.27
N PRO A 41 -1.26 -17.41 -1.97
CA PRO A 41 -0.43 -17.72 -3.13
C PRO A 41 -0.81 -16.86 -4.35
N VAL A 42 -2.02 -16.30 -4.36
CA VAL A 42 -2.55 -15.49 -5.47
C VAL A 42 -2.17 -14.04 -5.27
N SER A 43 -1.47 -13.46 -6.24
CA SER A 43 -1.15 -12.03 -6.23
C SER A 43 -2.42 -11.20 -6.29
N TYR A 44 -2.58 -10.27 -5.35
CA TYR A 44 -3.71 -9.33 -5.33
C TYR A 44 -3.71 -8.38 -6.54
N LEU A 45 -2.55 -8.09 -7.11
CA LEU A 45 -2.40 -7.16 -8.22
C LEU A 45 -2.58 -7.83 -9.58
N THR A 46 -1.95 -8.99 -9.79
CA THR A 46 -1.86 -9.64 -11.12
C THR A 46 -2.72 -10.90 -11.25
N GLU A 47 -3.37 -11.36 -10.19
CA GLU A 47 -4.07 -12.66 -10.08
C GLU A 47 -3.23 -13.90 -10.43
N LYS A 48 -1.95 -13.74 -10.71
CA LYS A 48 -1.06 -14.88 -10.96
C LYS A 48 -0.92 -15.72 -9.70
N ASP A 49 -1.13 -17.03 -9.84
CA ASP A 49 -0.92 -17.99 -8.76
C ASP A 49 0.57 -18.36 -8.71
N LYS A 50 1.18 -18.18 -7.57
CA LYS A 50 2.51 -18.71 -7.27
C LYS A 50 2.33 -20.11 -6.69
N HIS A 51 2.07 -21.08 -7.52
CA HIS A 51 1.89 -22.49 -7.15
C HIS A 51 2.06 -22.79 -5.67
N SER A 52 0.92 -23.01 -5.04
CA SER A 52 0.68 -23.23 -3.63
C SER A 52 1.66 -24.20 -2.95
N ALA A 53 1.78 -24.02 -1.64
CA ALA A 53 2.35 -24.94 -0.64
C ALA A 53 3.86 -24.91 -0.43
N ARG A 54 4.58 -23.88 -0.88
CA ARG A 54 5.97 -23.71 -0.44
C ARG A 54 6.04 -22.75 0.74
N THR A 55 6.76 -23.15 1.77
CA THR A 55 7.28 -22.21 2.76
C THR A 55 8.46 -21.49 2.12
N GLU A 56 8.37 -20.17 2.02
CA GLU A 56 9.47 -19.32 1.57
C GLU A 56 10.23 -18.82 2.81
N GLU A 57 11.54 -18.75 2.73
CA GLU A 57 12.37 -18.24 3.83
C GLU A 57 13.17 -17.01 3.38
N ASP A 58 13.27 -16.01 4.25
CA ASP A 58 14.08 -14.81 4.06
C ASP A 58 14.79 -14.46 5.38
N ALA A 59 15.72 -13.50 5.31
CA ALA A 59 16.50 -13.02 6.45
C ALA A 59 17.12 -14.14 7.30
N GLY A 60 17.78 -15.10 6.63
CA GLY A 60 18.44 -16.22 7.30
C GLY A 60 17.49 -17.20 7.98
N GLY A 61 16.25 -17.31 7.50
CA GLY A 61 15.23 -18.20 8.05
C GLY A 61 14.43 -17.60 9.21
N LEU A 62 14.69 -16.35 9.61
CA LEU A 62 13.92 -15.64 10.63
C LEU A 62 12.58 -15.13 10.11
N VAL A 63 12.44 -14.90 8.80
CA VAL A 63 11.17 -14.62 8.14
C VAL A 63 10.73 -15.86 7.37
N LYS A 64 9.54 -16.39 7.69
CA LYS A 64 8.95 -17.55 7.01
C LYS A 64 7.59 -17.17 6.45
N ILE A 65 7.42 -17.34 5.14
CA ILE A 65 6.17 -17.04 4.44
C ILE A 65 5.48 -18.35 4.10
N TYR A 66 4.29 -18.54 4.65
CA TYR A 66 3.44 -19.71 4.42
C TYR A 66 2.30 -19.32 3.47
N ARG A 67 2.30 -19.85 2.26
CA ARG A 67 1.22 -19.63 1.31
C ARG A 67 0.04 -20.56 1.64
N SER A 68 -1.09 -19.98 2.03
CA SER A 68 -2.32 -20.69 2.37
C SER A 68 -3.35 -20.60 1.26
N TYR A 69 -4.10 -21.66 1.06
CA TYR A 69 -5.11 -21.75 0.00
C TYR A 69 -6.00 -20.51 -0.05
N THR A 70 -6.20 -20.02 -1.26
CA THR A 70 -7.07 -18.88 -1.56
C THR A 70 -7.79 -19.16 -2.88
N TYR A 71 -9.10 -19.05 -2.89
CA TYR A 71 -9.88 -19.18 -4.12
C TYR A 71 -9.51 -18.05 -5.08
N SER A 72 -8.99 -18.43 -6.26
CA SER A 72 -8.44 -17.49 -7.25
C SER A 72 -9.56 -16.94 -8.14
N ALA A 73 -10.15 -15.81 -7.79
CA ALA A 73 -11.14 -15.12 -8.60
C ALA A 73 -11.44 -13.68 -8.12
N LEU A 74 -10.43 -12.94 -7.71
CA LEU A 74 -10.58 -11.59 -7.13
C LEU A 74 -11.22 -10.58 -8.09
N HIS A 75 -10.94 -10.69 -9.40
CA HIS A 75 -11.40 -9.74 -10.40
C HIS A 75 -12.69 -10.14 -11.14
N LYS A 76 -13.22 -11.38 -10.92
CA LYS A 76 -14.40 -11.87 -11.62
C LYS A 76 -15.68 -11.15 -11.20
N SER A 77 -16.11 -11.29 -9.93
CA SER A 77 -17.29 -10.61 -9.41
C SER A 77 -17.18 -10.38 -7.91
N PHE A 78 -18.11 -9.59 -7.33
CA PHE A 78 -18.17 -9.37 -5.90
C PHE A 78 -18.31 -10.68 -5.10
N ILE A 79 -19.17 -11.59 -5.54
CA ILE A 79 -19.40 -12.89 -4.87
C ILE A 79 -18.12 -13.73 -4.86
N HIS A 80 -17.43 -13.83 -5.99
CA HIS A 80 -16.16 -14.54 -6.09
C HIS A 80 -15.08 -13.94 -5.17
N ARG A 81 -15.06 -12.60 -5.04
CA ARG A 81 -14.15 -11.92 -4.12
C ARG A 81 -14.45 -12.27 -2.66
N VAL A 82 -15.73 -12.34 -2.29
CA VAL A 82 -16.16 -12.78 -0.96
C VAL A 82 -15.70 -14.22 -0.70
N PHE A 83 -15.90 -15.13 -1.64
CA PHE A 83 -15.39 -16.51 -1.54
C PHE A 83 -13.85 -16.56 -1.40
N SER A 84 -13.13 -15.72 -2.12
CA SER A 84 -11.68 -15.60 -1.98
C SER A 84 -11.28 -15.21 -0.55
N PHE A 85 -11.96 -14.22 0.03
CA PHE A 85 -11.68 -13.77 1.39
C PHE A 85 -12.02 -14.83 2.45
N PHE A 86 -13.15 -15.53 2.31
CA PHE A 86 -13.55 -16.59 3.23
C PHE A 86 -12.63 -17.83 3.11
N SER A 87 -12.26 -18.22 1.90
CA SER A 87 -11.36 -19.36 1.70
C SER A 87 -10.00 -19.12 2.35
N PHE A 88 -9.45 -17.90 2.20
CA PHE A 88 -8.21 -17.52 2.89
C PHE A 88 -8.40 -17.43 4.41
N MET A 89 -9.50 -16.86 4.89
CA MET A 89 -9.81 -16.79 6.32
C MET A 89 -9.75 -18.18 6.97
N ILE A 90 -10.40 -19.17 6.35
CA ILE A 90 -10.44 -20.54 6.85
C ILE A 90 -9.06 -21.22 6.75
N SER A 91 -8.42 -21.15 5.60
CA SER A 91 -7.12 -21.79 5.37
C SER A 91 -6.00 -21.20 6.24
N SER A 92 -5.99 -19.86 6.41
CA SER A 92 -5.03 -19.16 7.28
C SER A 92 -5.25 -19.51 8.75
N PHE A 93 -6.48 -19.71 9.19
CA PHE A 93 -6.80 -20.17 10.54
C PHE A 93 -6.16 -21.53 10.82
N PHE A 94 -6.44 -22.55 9.99
CA PHE A 94 -5.86 -23.90 10.18
C PHE A 94 -4.34 -23.89 10.07
N LYS A 95 -3.76 -23.12 9.14
CA LYS A 95 -2.31 -23.00 9.04
C LYS A 95 -1.71 -22.35 10.28
N SER A 96 -2.36 -21.32 10.84
CA SER A 96 -1.91 -20.63 12.07
C SER A 96 -1.81 -21.58 13.28
N LEU A 97 -2.71 -22.57 13.38
CA LEU A 97 -2.67 -23.57 14.47
C LEU A 97 -1.36 -24.37 14.48
N THR A 98 -0.78 -24.63 13.30
CA THR A 98 0.46 -25.44 13.18
C THR A 98 1.73 -24.66 13.59
N ILE A 99 1.67 -23.34 13.70
CA ILE A 99 2.81 -22.49 14.06
C ILE A 99 2.91 -22.41 15.58
N LYS A 100 4.02 -22.90 16.15
CA LYS A 100 4.24 -22.98 17.60
C LYS A 100 5.01 -21.79 18.14
N ASN A 101 4.98 -21.62 19.45
CA ASN A 101 5.76 -20.61 20.20
C ASN A 101 5.57 -19.18 19.69
N VAL A 102 4.34 -18.82 19.36
CA VAL A 102 3.96 -17.46 18.95
C VAL A 102 3.82 -16.59 20.20
N ASP A 103 4.41 -15.39 20.21
CA ASP A 103 4.31 -14.42 21.30
C ASP A 103 3.28 -13.32 21.01
N LEU A 104 2.95 -13.08 19.71
CA LEU A 104 2.02 -12.03 19.28
C LEU A 104 1.39 -12.40 17.95
N VAL A 105 0.08 -12.19 17.81
CA VAL A 105 -0.63 -12.30 16.53
C VAL A 105 -0.92 -10.90 15.97
N TRP A 106 -0.47 -10.66 14.73
CA TRP A 106 -0.67 -9.43 13.98
C TRP A 106 -1.64 -9.67 12.82
N GLY A 107 -2.85 -9.15 12.95
CA GLY A 107 -3.86 -9.15 11.89
C GLY A 107 -3.91 -7.80 11.18
N THR A 108 -4.22 -7.79 9.89
CA THR A 108 -4.30 -6.56 9.10
C THR A 108 -5.56 -6.48 8.26
N THR A 109 -6.06 -5.27 8.02
CA THR A 109 -7.17 -4.97 7.10
C THR A 109 -6.70 -4.08 5.95
N PRO A 110 -7.32 -4.11 4.74
CA PRO A 110 -8.27 -5.09 4.24
C PRO A 110 -7.60 -6.40 3.78
N PRO A 111 -8.37 -7.47 3.55
CA PRO A 111 -9.77 -7.66 3.89
C PRO A 111 -9.96 -7.91 5.39
N ILE A 112 -11.12 -7.51 5.94
CA ILE A 112 -11.36 -7.61 7.40
C ILE A 112 -11.48 -9.06 7.89
N PHE A 113 -11.89 -9.99 7.02
CA PHE A 113 -12.14 -11.39 7.37
C PHE A 113 -10.89 -12.11 7.91
N GLN A 114 -9.71 -11.84 7.36
CA GLN A 114 -8.45 -12.39 7.86
C GLN A 114 -8.13 -11.96 9.30
N SER A 115 -8.58 -10.76 9.70
CA SER A 115 -8.39 -10.27 11.06
C SER A 115 -9.27 -11.01 12.08
N ALA A 116 -10.41 -11.58 11.65
CA ALA A 116 -11.21 -12.48 12.49
C ALA A 116 -10.44 -13.77 12.80
N SER A 117 -9.75 -14.37 11.80
CA SER A 117 -8.86 -15.51 12.05
C SER A 117 -7.71 -15.13 12.99
N ALA A 118 -7.11 -13.95 12.80
CA ALA A 118 -6.03 -13.47 13.67
C ALA A 118 -6.51 -13.31 15.11
N TRP A 119 -7.66 -12.69 15.34
CA TRP A 119 -8.27 -12.57 16.66
C TRP A 119 -8.51 -13.94 17.30
N LEU A 120 -9.14 -14.87 16.57
CA LEU A 120 -9.46 -16.21 17.12
C LEU A 120 -8.17 -16.99 17.46
N ILE A 121 -7.15 -16.92 16.61
CA ILE A 121 -5.85 -17.56 16.86
C ILE A 121 -5.15 -16.93 18.09
N SER A 122 -5.23 -15.62 18.29
CA SER A 122 -4.64 -14.98 19.46
C SER A 122 -5.27 -15.52 20.75
N LYS A 123 -6.60 -15.72 20.75
CA LYS A 123 -7.32 -16.31 21.89
C LYS A 123 -6.93 -17.77 22.15
N LEU A 124 -6.84 -18.60 21.09
CA LEU A 124 -6.48 -20.02 21.22
C LEU A 124 -5.01 -20.23 21.65
N LYS A 125 -4.14 -19.30 21.27
CA LYS A 125 -2.71 -19.35 21.66
C LYS A 125 -2.39 -18.60 22.94
N HIS A 126 -3.36 -17.93 23.56
CA HIS A 126 -3.20 -17.09 24.76
C HIS A 126 -2.08 -16.04 24.55
N VAL A 127 -2.18 -15.25 23.49
CA VAL A 127 -1.21 -14.20 23.15
C VAL A 127 -1.92 -12.91 22.70
N PRO A 128 -1.28 -11.73 22.82
CA PRO A 128 -1.93 -10.47 22.45
C PRO A 128 -2.21 -10.38 20.95
N PHE A 129 -3.32 -9.71 20.63
CA PHE A 129 -3.79 -9.41 19.28
C PHE A 129 -3.50 -7.95 18.91
N LEU A 130 -2.61 -7.73 17.95
CA LEU A 130 -2.35 -6.45 17.30
C LEU A 130 -3.18 -6.40 16.00
N LEU A 131 -4.05 -5.39 15.89
CA LEU A 131 -4.83 -5.13 14.68
C LEU A 131 -4.23 -3.93 13.93
N GLU A 132 -3.89 -4.12 12.65
CA GLU A 132 -3.48 -3.02 11.77
C GLU A 132 -4.61 -2.64 10.82
N VAL A 133 -5.06 -1.38 10.90
CA VAL A 133 -6.06 -0.81 10.00
C VAL A 133 -5.33 0.03 8.94
N ARG A 134 -5.28 -0.50 7.70
CA ARG A 134 -4.60 0.16 6.57
C ARG A 134 -5.54 0.92 5.66
N ASP A 135 -6.80 0.50 5.64
CA ASP A 135 -7.90 1.16 4.95
C ASP A 135 -9.18 1.02 5.79
N LEU A 136 -10.06 2.01 5.73
CA LEU A 136 -11.35 1.98 6.41
C LEU A 136 -12.33 1.11 5.61
N TRP A 137 -12.47 -0.13 6.03
CA TRP A 137 -13.40 -1.08 5.45
C TRP A 137 -14.51 -1.36 6.48
N PRO A 138 -15.81 -1.25 6.15
CA PRO A 138 -16.37 -1.31 4.78
C PRO A 138 -16.52 0.03 4.04
N GLU A 139 -16.21 1.18 4.64
CA GLU A 139 -16.50 2.50 4.06
C GLU A 139 -15.93 2.67 2.66
N PHE A 140 -14.66 2.32 2.43
CA PHE A 140 -14.08 2.43 1.09
C PHE A 140 -14.79 1.54 0.06
N ALA A 141 -15.21 0.32 0.45
CA ALA A 141 -15.94 -0.57 -0.44
C ALA A 141 -17.33 -0.04 -0.79
N ILE A 142 -17.98 0.67 0.15
CA ILE A 142 -19.26 1.33 -0.04
C ILE A 142 -19.08 2.57 -0.94
N ALA A 143 -18.09 3.41 -0.64
CA ALA A 143 -17.83 4.66 -1.36
C ALA A 143 -17.52 4.44 -2.85
N VAL A 144 -16.83 3.35 -3.20
CA VAL A 144 -16.58 2.98 -4.61
C VAL A 144 -17.68 2.13 -5.22
N GLY A 145 -18.78 1.87 -4.49
CA GLY A 145 -19.96 1.15 -4.99
C GLY A 145 -19.76 -0.37 -5.17
N VAL A 146 -18.73 -0.95 -4.54
CA VAL A 146 -18.45 -2.40 -4.57
C VAL A 146 -19.33 -3.14 -3.59
N LEU A 147 -19.60 -2.59 -2.41
CA LEU A 147 -20.47 -3.16 -1.39
C LEU A 147 -21.79 -2.39 -1.32
N LYS A 148 -22.90 -3.02 -1.76
CA LYS A 148 -24.21 -2.37 -1.89
C LYS A 148 -25.31 -3.06 -1.04
N ASN A 149 -25.13 -4.35 -0.73
CA ASN A 149 -26.14 -5.11 0.02
C ASN A 149 -26.19 -4.64 1.48
N SER A 150 -27.37 -4.20 1.94
CA SER A 150 -27.57 -3.62 3.28
C SER A 150 -27.26 -4.59 4.42
N THR A 151 -27.57 -5.87 4.25
CA THR A 151 -27.28 -6.91 5.27
C THR A 151 -25.76 -7.13 5.39
N LEU A 152 -25.06 -7.24 4.25
CA LEU A 152 -23.61 -7.38 4.25
C LEU A 152 -22.91 -6.13 4.81
N ILE A 153 -23.44 -4.94 4.55
CA ILE A 153 -22.95 -3.69 5.14
C ILE A 153 -23.08 -3.74 6.67
N LYS A 154 -24.27 -4.11 7.19
CA LYS A 154 -24.50 -4.23 8.64
C LYS A 154 -23.57 -5.26 9.30
N LEU A 155 -23.41 -6.44 8.69
CA LEU A 155 -22.49 -7.47 9.17
C LEU A 155 -21.04 -7.01 9.15
N SER A 156 -20.65 -6.25 8.13
CA SER A 156 -19.30 -5.70 8.01
C SER A 156 -19.00 -4.68 9.10
N TYR A 157 -19.93 -3.77 9.38
CA TYR A 157 -19.80 -2.81 10.49
C TYR A 157 -19.80 -3.49 11.85
N TRP A 158 -20.62 -4.55 12.02
CA TRP A 158 -20.60 -5.34 13.24
C TRP A 158 -19.23 -6.01 13.45
N LEU A 159 -18.70 -6.66 12.41
CA LEU A 159 -17.37 -7.31 12.48
C LEU A 159 -16.26 -6.29 12.73
N GLU A 160 -16.30 -5.14 12.06
CA GLU A 160 -15.34 -4.05 12.27
C GLU A 160 -15.34 -3.59 13.75
N LYS A 161 -16.53 -3.24 14.28
CA LYS A 161 -16.69 -2.80 15.67
C LYS A 161 -16.25 -3.89 16.64
N PHE A 162 -16.58 -5.16 16.35
CA PHE A 162 -16.16 -6.30 17.15
C PHE A 162 -14.61 -6.38 17.21
N LEU A 163 -13.93 -6.34 16.07
CA LEU A 163 -12.47 -6.44 16.01
C LEU A 163 -11.81 -5.24 16.70
N TYR A 164 -12.33 -4.01 16.50
CA TYR A 164 -11.78 -2.81 17.14
C TYR A 164 -11.90 -2.86 18.66
N SER A 165 -13.02 -3.39 19.18
CA SER A 165 -13.24 -3.47 20.63
C SER A 165 -12.50 -4.63 21.31
N HIS A 166 -12.06 -5.64 20.54
CA HIS A 166 -11.38 -6.84 21.07
C HIS A 166 -9.87 -6.91 20.76
N ALA A 167 -9.34 -5.96 19.99
CA ALA A 167 -7.90 -5.84 19.81
C ALA A 167 -7.23 -5.34 21.11
N ASN A 168 -6.10 -5.95 21.47
CA ASN A 168 -5.29 -5.47 22.61
C ASN A 168 -4.67 -4.11 22.28
N ARG A 169 -4.29 -3.91 21.02
CA ARG A 169 -3.82 -2.63 20.46
C ARG A 169 -4.18 -2.54 18.99
N ILE A 170 -4.48 -1.32 18.52
CA ILE A 170 -4.73 -1.02 17.12
C ILE A 170 -3.63 -0.11 16.61
N ILE A 171 -3.08 -0.41 15.43
CA ILE A 171 -2.24 0.52 14.69
C ILE A 171 -2.93 0.97 13.41
N VAL A 172 -2.74 2.23 13.05
CA VAL A 172 -3.24 2.82 11.81
C VAL A 172 -2.08 3.38 11.00
N ASN A 173 -2.18 3.32 9.68
CA ASN A 173 -1.11 3.81 8.78
C ASN A 173 -1.32 5.25 8.31
N SER A 174 -2.42 5.90 8.73
CA SER A 174 -2.72 7.29 8.41
C SER A 174 -3.32 8.00 9.62
N PRO A 175 -2.94 9.27 9.89
CA PRO A 175 -3.51 10.06 10.99
C PRO A 175 -5.01 10.30 10.83
N GLY A 176 -5.51 10.35 9.58
CA GLY A 176 -6.94 10.49 9.29
C GLY A 176 -7.81 9.34 9.79
N PHE A 177 -7.22 8.17 10.09
CA PHE A 177 -7.95 7.02 10.61
C PHE A 177 -8.12 7.03 12.14
N LEU A 178 -7.27 7.78 12.89
CA LEU A 178 -7.26 7.77 14.35
C LEU A 178 -8.63 8.05 14.97
N LYS A 179 -9.27 9.14 14.52
CA LYS A 179 -10.60 9.51 15.03
C LYS A 179 -11.67 8.50 14.64
N LEU A 180 -11.67 8.09 13.36
CA LEU A 180 -12.70 7.17 12.82
C LEU A 180 -12.65 5.79 13.50
N VAL A 181 -11.45 5.26 13.75
CA VAL A 181 -11.28 3.99 14.47
C VAL A 181 -11.70 4.12 15.94
N ARG A 182 -11.38 5.25 16.59
CA ARG A 182 -11.79 5.53 17.97
C ARG A 182 -13.31 5.62 18.11
N ASP A 183 -13.96 6.35 17.23
CA ASP A 183 -15.43 6.53 17.22
C ASP A 183 -16.17 5.20 17.05
N LYS A 184 -15.51 4.19 16.45
CA LYS A 184 -16.04 2.83 16.27
C LYS A 184 -15.67 1.84 17.36
N GLY A 185 -15.05 2.30 18.45
CA GLY A 185 -14.77 1.49 19.62
C GLY A 185 -13.33 1.01 19.78
N GLY A 186 -12.40 1.46 18.96
CA GLY A 186 -10.97 1.25 19.17
C GLY A 186 -10.49 2.00 20.41
N LYS A 187 -9.75 1.33 21.31
CA LYS A 187 -9.32 1.89 22.60
C LYS A 187 -7.87 2.36 22.60
N ASP A 188 -6.92 1.47 22.41
CA ASP A 188 -5.48 1.78 22.35
C ASP A 188 -5.04 1.86 20.88
N ILE A 189 -5.07 3.07 20.30
CA ILE A 189 -4.80 3.31 18.88
C ILE A 189 -3.50 4.09 18.75
N LYS A 190 -2.55 3.58 17.97
CA LYS A 190 -1.27 4.22 17.66
C LYS A 190 -1.10 4.44 16.16
N LEU A 191 -0.47 5.53 15.79
CA LEU A 191 -0.10 5.81 14.41
C LEU A 191 1.26 5.16 14.11
N ILE A 192 1.27 4.21 13.17
CA ILE A 192 2.49 3.64 12.56
C ILE A 192 2.39 3.93 11.06
N PRO A 193 2.84 5.11 10.61
CA PRO A 193 2.49 5.62 9.28
C PRO A 193 3.11 4.80 8.15
N ASN A 194 2.62 5.02 6.95
CA ASN A 194 3.34 4.65 5.75
C ASN A 194 4.65 5.46 5.66
N GLY A 195 5.61 4.96 4.91
CA GLY A 195 6.90 5.58 4.70
C GLY A 195 7.67 4.81 3.65
N ALA A 196 8.96 5.11 3.47
CA ALA A 196 9.80 4.41 2.50
C ALA A 196 11.15 4.01 3.09
N ASP A 197 11.67 2.89 2.59
CA ASP A 197 13.05 2.50 2.82
C ASP A 197 13.95 3.24 1.82
N ILE A 198 14.60 4.30 2.29
CA ILE A 198 15.46 5.14 1.45
C ILE A 198 16.67 4.39 0.88
N SER A 199 17.09 3.28 1.50
CA SER A 199 18.24 2.49 1.02
C SER A 199 17.97 1.84 -0.34
N LEU A 200 16.69 1.51 -0.62
CA LEU A 200 16.26 0.95 -1.89
C LEU A 200 16.38 1.92 -3.07
N PHE A 201 16.50 3.23 -2.80
CA PHE A 201 16.54 4.29 -3.81
C PHE A 201 17.94 4.91 -4.03
N ASN A 202 18.93 4.55 -3.21
CA ASN A 202 20.25 5.21 -3.24
C ASN A 202 21.17 4.77 -4.41
N THR A 203 20.89 3.62 -5.03
CA THR A 203 21.81 2.99 -6.01
C THR A 203 21.26 2.95 -7.43
N GLN A 204 20.16 3.63 -7.72
CA GLN A 204 19.44 3.45 -8.97
C GLN A 204 20.00 4.31 -10.11
N ASN A 205 20.33 3.67 -11.22
CA ASN A 205 20.78 4.33 -12.44
C ASN A 205 19.60 4.57 -13.41
N GLY A 206 18.92 5.70 -13.26
CA GLY A 206 17.82 6.07 -14.16
C GLY A 206 18.23 6.25 -15.63
N PHE A 207 19.48 6.53 -15.91
CA PHE A 207 19.96 6.69 -17.29
C PHE A 207 19.90 5.39 -18.09
N GLY A 208 20.25 4.25 -17.47
CA GLY A 208 20.15 2.92 -18.11
C GLY A 208 18.71 2.62 -18.54
N VAL A 209 17.76 2.82 -17.62
CA VAL A 209 16.32 2.64 -17.90
C VAL A 209 15.81 3.59 -18.99
N ARG A 210 16.26 4.87 -18.98
CA ARG A 210 15.87 5.82 -20.02
C ARG A 210 16.37 5.40 -21.42
N LYS A 211 17.57 4.82 -21.49
CA LYS A 211 18.13 4.31 -22.75
C LYS A 211 17.33 3.10 -23.25
N GLU A 212 17.06 2.15 -22.36
CA GLU A 212 16.32 0.92 -22.67
C GLU A 212 14.89 1.22 -23.15
N LEU A 213 14.20 2.16 -22.50
CA LEU A 213 12.81 2.51 -22.79
C LEU A 213 12.65 3.66 -23.82
N GLY A 214 13.75 4.16 -24.38
CA GLY A 214 13.69 5.24 -25.39
C GLY A 214 13.30 6.61 -24.81
N TRP A 215 13.55 6.87 -23.54
CA TRP A 215 13.14 8.09 -22.82
C TRP A 215 14.20 9.19 -22.73
N THR A 216 15.35 9.00 -23.36
CA THR A 216 16.52 9.91 -23.23
C THR A 216 16.25 11.38 -23.55
N LYS A 217 15.27 11.65 -24.42
CA LYS A 217 14.87 13.01 -24.85
C LYS A 217 13.49 13.41 -24.36
N LYS A 218 12.90 12.64 -23.43
CA LYS A 218 11.54 12.87 -22.92
C LYS A 218 11.56 13.39 -21.49
N PHE A 219 10.55 14.15 -21.14
CA PHE A 219 10.16 14.45 -19.77
C PHE A 219 9.12 13.42 -19.33
N ILE A 220 9.50 12.55 -18.40
CA ILE A 220 8.70 11.39 -18.00
C ILE A 220 7.88 11.71 -16.77
N VAL A 221 6.56 11.61 -16.93
CA VAL A 221 5.57 11.76 -15.86
C VAL A 221 5.02 10.38 -15.53
N LEU A 222 5.42 9.83 -14.38
CA LEU A 222 5.18 8.44 -14.01
C LEU A 222 4.04 8.31 -12.99
N TYR A 223 3.08 7.44 -13.27
CA TYR A 223 2.23 6.85 -12.26
C TYR A 223 2.67 5.42 -11.99
N ALA A 224 2.91 5.05 -10.73
CA ALA A 224 3.24 3.69 -10.32
C ALA A 224 2.24 3.18 -9.28
N GLY A 225 1.54 2.08 -9.58
CA GLY A 225 0.58 1.48 -8.65
C GLY A 225 -0.57 0.73 -9.30
N ALA A 226 -1.57 0.37 -8.49
CA ALA A 226 -2.75 -0.33 -8.97
C ALA A 226 -3.57 0.53 -9.94
N HIS A 227 -4.01 -0.07 -11.05
CA HIS A 227 -4.99 0.51 -11.98
C HIS A 227 -6.41 0.12 -11.52
N GLY A 228 -6.75 0.59 -10.32
CA GLY A 228 -8.02 0.26 -9.66
C GLY A 228 -9.02 1.41 -9.66
N MET A 229 -10.27 1.08 -9.35
CA MET A 229 -11.42 2.00 -9.38
C MET A 229 -11.24 3.28 -8.55
N SER A 230 -10.38 3.24 -7.53
CA SER A 230 -10.11 4.38 -6.63
C SER A 230 -9.13 5.40 -7.22
N ASN A 231 -8.32 5.04 -8.21
CA ASN A 231 -7.17 5.83 -8.65
C ASN A 231 -7.44 6.86 -9.74
N ASP A 232 -8.67 6.98 -10.22
CA ASP A 232 -9.13 8.00 -11.19
C ASP A 232 -8.20 8.24 -12.39
N LEU A 233 -7.63 7.16 -12.93
CA LEU A 233 -6.59 7.24 -13.95
C LEU A 233 -7.08 7.78 -15.31
N GLY A 234 -8.39 7.81 -15.54
CA GLY A 234 -8.99 8.49 -16.68
C GLY A 234 -8.67 9.98 -16.75
N VAL A 235 -8.44 10.62 -15.61
CA VAL A 235 -8.00 12.03 -15.53
C VAL A 235 -6.60 12.19 -16.12
N VAL A 236 -5.71 11.22 -15.89
CA VAL A 236 -4.33 11.22 -16.45
C VAL A 236 -4.38 11.11 -17.98
N LEU A 237 -5.27 10.26 -18.53
CA LEU A 237 -5.45 10.15 -19.99
C LEU A 237 -5.92 11.47 -20.60
N LYS A 238 -6.87 12.15 -19.95
CA LYS A 238 -7.35 13.47 -20.38
C LYS A 238 -6.25 14.53 -20.32
N ALA A 239 -5.44 14.54 -19.25
CA ALA A 239 -4.29 15.44 -19.15
C ALA A 239 -3.24 15.18 -20.24
N ALA A 240 -2.97 13.89 -20.54
CA ALA A 240 -2.09 13.51 -21.65
C ALA A 240 -2.62 14.00 -22.99
N LYS A 241 -3.95 13.98 -23.20
CA LYS A 241 -4.59 14.53 -24.40
C LYS A 241 -4.40 16.04 -24.52
N LEU A 242 -4.53 16.78 -23.43
CA LEU A 242 -4.31 18.23 -23.41
C LEU A 242 -2.85 18.58 -23.79
N LEU A 243 -1.91 17.70 -23.46
CA LEU A 243 -0.47 17.91 -23.73
C LEU A 243 0.06 17.13 -24.95
N GLU A 244 -0.80 16.67 -25.86
CA GLU A 244 -0.38 15.87 -27.02
C GLU A 244 0.56 16.61 -28.00
N ASN A 245 0.51 17.93 -28.00
CA ASN A 245 1.37 18.78 -28.82
C ASN A 245 2.75 19.00 -28.21
N GLU A 246 2.93 18.73 -26.90
CA GLU A 246 4.22 18.81 -26.18
C GLU A 246 5.02 17.52 -26.41
N LYS A 247 5.71 17.42 -27.56
CA LYS A 247 6.36 16.19 -28.04
C LYS A 247 7.41 15.61 -27.08
N ARG A 248 7.89 16.38 -26.11
CA ARG A 248 8.86 15.92 -25.09
C ARG A 248 8.18 15.36 -23.84
N ILE A 249 6.95 15.73 -23.53
CA ILE A 249 6.23 15.22 -22.37
C ILE A 249 5.67 13.83 -22.69
N HIS A 250 5.96 12.86 -21.81
CA HIS A 250 5.49 11.50 -21.97
C HIS A 250 5.00 10.92 -20.64
N PHE A 251 3.76 10.43 -20.65
CA PHE A 251 3.14 9.81 -19.48
C PHE A 251 3.42 8.31 -19.47
N VAL A 252 3.71 7.77 -18.30
CA VAL A 252 3.95 6.33 -18.10
C VAL A 252 3.07 5.82 -16.98
N MET A 253 2.35 4.74 -17.26
CA MET A 253 1.41 4.08 -16.35
C MET A 253 1.96 2.71 -15.99
N LEU A 254 2.72 2.62 -14.89
CA LEU A 254 3.32 1.38 -14.42
C LEU A 254 2.37 0.66 -13.44
N GLY A 255 1.96 -0.55 -13.77
CA GLY A 255 1.14 -1.38 -12.89
C GLY A 255 0.06 -2.18 -13.58
N ASP A 256 -0.86 -2.71 -12.78
CA ASP A 256 -1.99 -3.51 -13.23
C ASP A 256 -3.22 -3.28 -12.35
N GLY A 257 -4.36 -3.78 -12.78
CA GLY A 257 -5.60 -3.72 -12.03
C GLY A 257 -6.84 -3.76 -12.92
N LYS A 258 -8.00 -3.82 -12.27
CA LYS A 258 -9.29 -4.04 -12.92
C LYS A 258 -9.61 -3.03 -14.03
N GLU A 259 -9.14 -1.79 -13.93
CA GLU A 259 -9.43 -0.73 -14.91
C GLU A 259 -8.42 -0.67 -16.06
N LYS A 260 -7.27 -1.40 -15.97
CA LYS A 260 -6.23 -1.35 -17.02
C LYS A 260 -6.75 -1.63 -18.43
N PRO A 261 -7.57 -2.68 -18.68
CA PRO A 261 -8.08 -2.94 -20.03
C PRO A 261 -8.92 -1.77 -20.59
N LEU A 262 -9.75 -1.16 -19.74
CA LEU A 262 -10.55 0.01 -20.12
C LEU A 262 -9.68 1.23 -20.42
N LEU A 263 -8.65 1.48 -19.60
CA LEU A 263 -7.72 2.59 -19.79
C LEU A 263 -6.89 2.43 -21.08
N VAL A 264 -6.47 1.21 -21.41
CA VAL A 264 -5.77 0.91 -22.68
C VAL A 264 -6.67 1.19 -23.88
N SER A 265 -7.90 0.66 -23.86
CA SER A 265 -8.90 0.91 -24.93
C SER A 265 -9.20 2.41 -25.09
N GLU A 266 -9.31 3.14 -23.99
CA GLU A 266 -9.55 4.59 -24.03
C GLU A 266 -8.34 5.36 -24.58
N THR A 267 -7.11 4.91 -24.29
CA THR A 267 -5.88 5.47 -24.87
C THR A 267 -5.84 5.31 -26.38
N GLU A 268 -6.25 4.13 -26.89
CA GLU A 268 -6.36 3.86 -28.33
C GLU A 268 -7.46 4.73 -28.97
N ARG A 269 -8.64 4.83 -28.35
CA ARG A 269 -9.74 5.68 -28.80
C ARG A 269 -9.34 7.15 -28.93
N LEU A 270 -8.59 7.66 -27.95
CA LEU A 270 -8.07 9.03 -27.91
C LEU A 270 -6.84 9.23 -28.81
N LYS A 271 -6.27 8.17 -29.37
CA LYS A 271 -5.06 8.15 -30.21
C LYS A 271 -3.86 8.82 -29.51
N LEU A 272 -3.66 8.53 -28.23
CA LEU A 272 -2.57 9.11 -27.44
C LEU A 272 -1.23 8.50 -27.84
N SER A 273 -0.32 9.30 -28.39
CA SER A 273 1.06 8.89 -28.70
C SER A 273 2.06 9.24 -27.59
N ASN A 274 1.64 10.03 -26.61
CA ASN A 274 2.44 10.50 -25.49
C ASN A 274 2.13 9.79 -24.17
N LEU A 275 1.56 8.56 -24.23
CA LEU A 275 1.27 7.73 -23.07
C LEU A 275 1.62 6.27 -23.34
N THR A 276 2.25 5.60 -22.35
CA THR A 276 2.63 4.20 -22.41
C THR A 276 2.23 3.47 -21.13
N PHE A 277 1.74 2.23 -21.26
CA PHE A 277 1.53 1.32 -20.13
C PHE A 277 2.72 0.38 -19.99
N LEU A 278 3.18 0.21 -18.76
CA LEU A 278 4.17 -0.81 -18.39
C LEU A 278 3.53 -1.87 -17.50
N GLU A 279 4.01 -3.10 -17.64
CA GLU A 279 3.58 -4.20 -16.79
C GLU A 279 4.07 -4.02 -15.35
N PRO A 280 3.34 -4.58 -14.36
CA PRO A 280 3.76 -4.53 -12.98
C PRO A 280 5.08 -5.31 -12.79
N VAL A 281 5.97 -4.71 -12.01
CA VAL A 281 7.31 -5.25 -11.75
C VAL A 281 7.59 -5.32 -10.23
N PRO A 282 8.55 -6.14 -9.78
CA PRO A 282 9.01 -6.17 -8.39
C PRO A 282 9.53 -4.82 -7.88
N LYS A 283 9.57 -4.66 -6.55
CA LYS A 283 9.91 -3.39 -5.89
C LYS A 283 11.26 -2.81 -6.34
N ASN A 284 12.28 -3.63 -6.49
CA ASN A 284 13.61 -3.19 -6.96
C ASN A 284 13.53 -2.59 -8.37
N LYS A 285 12.75 -3.17 -9.27
CA LYS A 285 12.54 -2.63 -10.63
C LYS A 285 11.67 -1.37 -10.61
N VAL A 286 10.70 -1.28 -9.70
CA VAL A 286 9.92 -0.04 -9.49
C VAL A 286 10.86 1.11 -9.13
N THR A 287 11.84 0.90 -8.24
CA THR A 287 12.80 1.94 -7.85
C THR A 287 13.69 2.37 -9.00
N GLU A 288 14.13 1.45 -9.87
CA GLU A 288 14.87 1.75 -11.10
C GLU A 288 14.04 2.63 -12.05
N ILE A 289 12.79 2.28 -12.31
CA ILE A 289 11.88 3.04 -13.18
C ILE A 289 11.56 4.41 -12.57
N LEU A 290 11.34 4.48 -11.25
CA LEU A 290 11.15 5.75 -10.55
C LEU A 290 12.36 6.66 -10.71
N SER A 291 13.59 6.12 -10.64
CA SER A 291 14.82 6.92 -10.83
C SER A 291 14.89 7.56 -12.23
N ALA A 292 14.28 6.93 -13.24
CA ALA A 292 14.22 7.40 -14.61
C ALA A 292 13.10 8.45 -14.88
N ALA A 293 12.14 8.62 -13.99
CA ALA A 293 11.09 9.62 -14.11
C ALA A 293 11.61 11.04 -13.82
N ASP A 294 10.90 12.06 -14.32
CA ASP A 294 11.14 13.47 -14.01
C ASP A 294 10.13 13.99 -12.97
N ALA A 295 8.89 13.49 -13.01
CA ALA A 295 7.84 13.75 -12.04
C ALA A 295 6.98 12.50 -11.82
N CYS A 296 6.28 12.44 -10.68
CA CYS A 296 5.38 11.34 -10.36
C CYS A 296 3.99 11.83 -10.02
N ILE A 297 2.96 11.08 -10.45
CA ILE A 297 1.54 11.39 -10.20
C ILE A 297 1.03 10.51 -9.06
N ALA A 298 0.42 11.15 -8.06
CA ALA A 298 -0.39 10.47 -7.06
C ALA A 298 -1.83 11.01 -7.15
N ILE A 299 -2.78 10.14 -7.48
CA ILE A 299 -4.16 10.53 -7.78
C ILE A 299 -5.14 9.53 -7.18
N LEU A 300 -6.24 10.05 -6.63
CA LEU A 300 -7.44 9.32 -6.21
C LEU A 300 -8.70 10.06 -6.66
N LYS A 301 -9.83 9.36 -6.73
CA LYS A 301 -11.13 9.98 -7.00
C LYS A 301 -11.46 11.06 -5.95
N PRO A 302 -12.23 12.09 -6.31
CA PRO A 302 -12.67 13.15 -5.40
C PRO A 302 -13.73 12.66 -4.41
N ILE A 303 -13.39 11.67 -3.59
CA ILE A 303 -14.23 11.08 -2.56
C ILE A 303 -13.72 11.57 -1.20
N GLU A 304 -14.61 12.13 -0.37
CA GLU A 304 -14.28 12.75 0.93
C GLU A 304 -13.44 11.82 1.82
N LEU A 305 -13.80 10.53 1.83
CA LEU A 305 -13.10 9.54 2.64
C LEU A 305 -11.60 9.39 2.25
N TYR A 306 -11.23 9.64 0.99
CA TYR A 306 -9.83 9.56 0.56
C TYR A 306 -8.94 10.67 1.13
N LYS A 307 -9.52 11.76 1.63
CA LYS A 307 -8.79 12.80 2.35
C LYS A 307 -8.13 12.29 3.64
N THR A 308 -8.57 11.13 4.14
CA THR A 308 -8.02 10.52 5.36
C THR A 308 -6.82 9.61 5.11
N THR A 309 -6.40 9.36 3.86
CA THR A 309 -5.43 8.33 3.51
C THR A 309 -4.00 8.84 3.39
N TYR A 310 -3.03 7.95 3.71
CA TYR A 310 -1.61 8.10 3.38
C TYR A 310 -1.23 7.07 2.29
N PRO A 311 -1.37 7.39 1.00
CA PRO A 311 -0.98 6.45 -0.08
C PRO A 311 0.52 6.20 -0.08
N ASN A 312 0.94 4.93 0.01
CA ASN A 312 2.34 4.57 0.14
C ASN A 312 3.22 5.08 -1.03
N LYS A 313 2.64 5.15 -2.24
CA LYS A 313 3.33 5.63 -3.44
C LYS A 313 3.91 7.04 -3.31
N VAL A 314 3.25 7.94 -2.55
CA VAL A 314 3.75 9.30 -2.34
C VAL A 314 5.09 9.27 -1.62
N PHE A 315 5.22 8.45 -0.59
CA PHE A 315 6.48 8.28 0.16
C PHE A 315 7.57 7.64 -0.71
N ASP A 316 7.23 6.69 -1.58
CA ASP A 316 8.17 6.11 -2.56
C ASP A 316 8.67 7.16 -3.56
N TYR A 317 7.78 8.03 -4.06
CA TYR A 317 8.15 9.11 -4.99
C TYR A 317 9.09 10.14 -4.33
N MET A 318 8.77 10.53 -3.11
CA MET A 318 9.63 11.41 -2.31
C MET A 318 11.00 10.76 -2.04
N ALA A 319 11.04 9.47 -1.69
CA ALA A 319 12.29 8.72 -1.49
C ALA A 319 13.11 8.60 -2.78
N ALA A 320 12.47 8.53 -3.94
CA ALA A 320 13.11 8.53 -5.26
C ALA A 320 13.57 9.93 -5.73
N ARG A 321 13.43 10.97 -4.88
CA ARG A 321 13.72 12.38 -5.23
C ARG A 321 12.93 12.90 -6.42
N LYS A 322 11.65 12.51 -6.54
CA LYS A 322 10.78 12.97 -7.61
C LYS A 322 9.75 13.95 -7.10
N PRO A 323 9.55 15.09 -7.78
CA PRO A 323 8.45 15.98 -7.47
C PRO A 323 7.14 15.26 -7.66
N VAL A 324 6.17 15.52 -6.76
CA VAL A 324 4.87 14.86 -6.76
C VAL A 324 3.81 15.80 -7.34
N ILE A 325 3.16 15.39 -8.42
CA ILE A 325 1.89 15.99 -8.86
C ILE A 325 0.81 15.28 -8.05
N LEU A 326 0.24 15.99 -7.07
CA LEU A 326 -0.67 15.41 -6.10
C LEU A 326 -2.12 15.79 -6.40
N ALA A 327 -2.89 14.84 -6.92
CA ALA A 327 -4.34 14.94 -7.09
C ALA A 327 -5.08 14.16 -5.98
N ILE A 328 -4.71 14.41 -4.73
CA ILE A 328 -5.32 13.86 -3.51
C ILE A 328 -5.32 14.95 -2.45
N ASP A 329 -6.49 15.30 -1.95
CA ASP A 329 -6.64 16.29 -0.87
C ASP A 329 -6.54 15.63 0.53
N GLY A 330 -6.55 16.46 1.58
CA GLY A 330 -6.53 16.03 2.97
C GLY A 330 -5.14 15.77 3.54
N VAL A 331 -5.02 14.79 4.44
CA VAL A 331 -3.82 14.59 5.27
C VAL A 331 -2.53 14.37 4.47
N ILE A 332 -2.60 13.80 3.26
CA ILE A 332 -1.41 13.59 2.42
C ILE A 332 -0.97 14.88 1.73
N ARG A 333 -1.91 15.79 1.42
CA ARG A 333 -1.61 17.11 0.90
C ARG A 333 -0.77 17.91 1.90
N GLU A 334 -1.13 17.89 3.18
CA GLU A 334 -0.36 18.54 4.25
C GLU A 334 1.10 18.04 4.28
N VAL A 335 1.34 16.76 4.03
CA VAL A 335 2.69 16.19 3.96
C VAL A 335 3.48 16.76 2.79
N VAL A 336 2.88 16.78 1.58
CA VAL A 336 3.54 17.25 0.36
C VAL A 336 3.82 18.75 0.41
N GLU A 337 2.85 19.54 0.90
CA GLU A 337 3.01 20.99 1.07
C GLU A 337 4.06 21.34 2.14
N LYS A 338 4.01 20.68 3.31
CA LYS A 338 5.00 20.88 4.39
C LYS A 338 6.41 20.50 3.97
N ALA A 339 6.54 19.47 3.15
CA ALA A 339 7.82 19.05 2.60
C ALA A 339 8.29 19.97 1.45
N GLY A 340 7.42 20.77 0.84
CA GLY A 340 7.73 21.54 -0.37
C GLY A 340 8.20 20.62 -1.52
N CYS A 341 7.55 19.46 -1.69
CA CYS A 341 8.05 18.40 -2.57
C CYS A 341 7.16 18.11 -3.78
N GLY A 342 6.18 18.98 -4.07
CA GLY A 342 5.28 18.76 -5.19
C GLY A 342 4.26 19.88 -5.37
N ILE A 343 3.35 19.66 -6.30
CA ILE A 343 2.28 20.57 -6.67
C ILE A 343 0.95 19.87 -6.42
N PHE A 344 0.07 20.51 -5.65
CA PHE A 344 -1.30 20.04 -5.49
C PHE A 344 -2.15 20.49 -6.67
N CYS A 345 -2.93 19.59 -7.22
CA CYS A 345 -4.01 19.87 -8.16
C CYS A 345 -5.32 19.24 -7.66
N ASN A 346 -6.44 19.86 -7.97
CA ASN A 346 -7.73 19.36 -7.52
C ASN A 346 -7.99 17.95 -8.07
N PRO A 347 -8.39 16.98 -7.22
CA PRO A 347 -8.77 15.66 -7.68
C PRO A 347 -9.90 15.72 -8.72
N GLY A 348 -9.76 14.93 -9.79
CA GLY A 348 -10.72 14.90 -10.90
C GLY A 348 -10.51 15.97 -11.97
N ASP A 349 -9.54 16.89 -11.80
CA ASP A 349 -9.28 18.00 -12.73
C ASP A 349 -8.10 17.68 -13.68
N PRO A 350 -8.35 17.36 -14.96
CA PRO A 350 -7.29 17.08 -15.93
C PRO A 350 -6.53 18.33 -16.38
N TYR A 351 -7.15 19.52 -16.32
CA TYR A 351 -6.50 20.78 -16.69
C TYR A 351 -5.45 21.14 -15.66
N ALA A 352 -5.79 21.11 -14.37
CA ALA A 352 -4.85 21.38 -13.28
C ALA A 352 -3.68 20.37 -13.27
N LEU A 353 -3.94 19.09 -13.63
CA LEU A 353 -2.89 18.07 -13.75
C LEU A 353 -1.97 18.37 -14.95
N ALA A 354 -2.53 18.79 -16.10
CA ALA A 354 -1.76 19.18 -17.27
C ALA A 354 -0.91 20.43 -17.01
N GLU A 355 -1.47 21.46 -16.38
CA GLU A 355 -0.75 22.70 -16.00
C GLU A 355 0.40 22.39 -15.02
N SER A 356 0.17 21.56 -14.00
CA SER A 356 1.21 21.15 -13.05
C SER A 356 2.34 20.38 -13.75
N THR A 357 1.99 19.54 -14.73
CA THR A 357 2.96 18.83 -15.56
C THR A 357 3.80 19.79 -16.40
N LEU A 358 3.16 20.74 -17.07
CA LEU A 358 3.81 21.74 -17.91
C LEU A 358 4.70 22.67 -17.08
N PHE A 359 4.26 23.05 -15.86
CA PHE A 359 5.07 23.83 -14.94
C PHE A 359 6.39 23.10 -14.61
N LEU A 360 6.32 21.82 -14.18
CA LEU A 360 7.51 21.05 -13.84
C LEU A 360 8.44 20.82 -15.05
N TYR A 361 7.86 20.66 -16.24
CA TYR A 361 8.62 20.57 -17.49
C TYR A 361 9.40 21.84 -17.79
N ASN A 362 8.80 23.01 -17.61
CA ASN A 362 9.41 24.30 -17.89
C ASN A 362 10.35 24.78 -16.78
N HIS A 363 10.19 24.29 -15.52
CA HIS A 363 10.94 24.73 -14.34
C HIS A 363 11.71 23.57 -13.72
N GLN A 364 12.62 22.94 -14.51
CA GLN A 364 13.32 21.70 -14.11
C GLN A 364 14.18 21.89 -12.85
N THR A 365 14.77 23.06 -12.64
CA THR A 365 15.54 23.35 -11.42
C THR A 365 14.68 23.31 -10.18
N GLU A 366 13.48 23.86 -10.24
CA GLU A 366 12.51 23.81 -9.15
C GLU A 366 12.00 22.38 -8.93
N ALA A 367 11.75 21.64 -10.01
CA ALA A 367 11.35 20.22 -9.93
C ALA A 367 12.41 19.37 -9.21
N ILE A 368 13.70 19.58 -9.50
CA ILE A 368 14.81 18.89 -8.82
C ILE A 368 14.86 19.31 -7.34
N SER A 369 14.69 20.60 -7.04
CA SER A 369 14.63 21.09 -5.66
C SER A 369 13.49 20.44 -4.87
N MET A 370 12.26 20.38 -5.43
CA MET A 370 11.12 19.70 -4.84
C MET A 370 11.42 18.22 -4.55
N GLY A 371 12.04 17.51 -5.50
CA GLY A 371 12.44 16.12 -5.31
C GLY A 371 13.41 15.94 -4.14
N ASN A 372 14.43 16.81 -4.01
CA ASN A 372 15.37 16.78 -2.91
C ASN A 372 14.71 17.11 -1.55
N ASN A 373 13.81 18.06 -1.52
CA ASN A 373 13.02 18.39 -0.33
C ASN A 373 12.23 17.17 0.15
N GLY A 374 11.56 16.46 -0.78
CA GLY A 374 10.83 15.24 -0.50
C GLY A 374 11.72 14.16 0.14
N TYR A 375 12.89 13.90 -0.44
CA TYR A 375 13.84 12.92 0.09
C TYR A 375 14.29 13.27 1.52
N ASN A 376 14.66 14.52 1.77
CA ASN A 376 15.10 14.97 3.09
C ASN A 376 13.97 14.83 4.13
N PHE A 377 12.75 15.13 3.74
CA PHE A 377 11.58 14.99 4.58
C PHE A 377 11.30 13.52 4.95
N ILE A 378 11.37 12.60 3.96
CA ILE A 378 11.23 11.15 4.20
C ILE A 378 12.32 10.65 5.13
N LYS A 379 13.58 11.01 4.88
CA LYS A 379 14.72 10.61 5.71
C LYS A 379 14.52 10.99 7.19
N THR A 380 13.90 12.12 7.44
CA THR A 380 13.68 12.66 8.79
C THR A 380 12.46 12.05 9.46
N PHE A 381 11.30 12.05 8.79
CA PHE A 381 10.00 11.81 9.41
C PHE A 381 9.34 10.48 9.02
N PHE A 382 9.64 9.93 7.85
CA PHE A 382 8.95 8.75 7.33
C PHE A 382 9.91 7.65 6.85
N ASN A 383 11.10 7.58 7.47
CA ASN A 383 12.06 6.52 7.21
C ASN A 383 11.52 5.18 7.73
N ARG A 384 11.48 4.17 6.86
CA ARG A 384 10.92 2.84 7.17
C ARG A 384 11.61 2.18 8.37
N GLY A 385 12.92 2.32 8.50
CA GLY A 385 13.67 1.75 9.65
C GLY A 385 13.24 2.37 10.99
N LYS A 386 13.06 3.70 11.04
CA LYS A 386 12.56 4.39 12.25
C LYS A 386 11.13 3.95 12.61
N ILE A 387 10.25 3.87 11.60
CA ILE A 387 8.87 3.41 11.76
C ILE A 387 8.84 1.95 12.25
N ALA A 388 9.71 1.09 11.71
CA ALA A 388 9.81 -0.30 12.12
C ALA A 388 10.35 -0.45 13.55
N ALA A 389 11.28 0.41 13.98
CA ALA A 389 11.77 0.44 15.38
C ALA A 389 10.66 0.86 16.35
N GLU A 390 9.84 1.85 15.98
CA GLU A 390 8.66 2.24 16.77
C GLU A 390 7.65 1.10 16.89
N LEU A 391 7.35 0.42 15.76
CA LEU A 391 6.48 -0.75 15.76
C LEU A 391 7.02 -1.87 16.67
N LEU A 392 8.32 -2.15 16.63
CA LEU A 392 8.96 -3.14 17.50
C LEU A 392 8.81 -2.77 18.96
N GLY A 393 9.01 -1.50 19.33
CA GLY A 393 8.80 -1.01 20.69
C GLY A 393 7.37 -1.25 21.18
N LEU A 394 6.37 -0.93 20.33
CA LEU A 394 4.96 -1.17 20.62
C LEU A 394 4.62 -2.67 20.78
N MET A 395 5.17 -3.52 19.93
CA MET A 395 4.96 -4.97 20.03
C MET A 395 5.59 -5.55 21.30
N SER A 396 6.79 -5.10 21.65
CA SER A 396 7.50 -5.54 22.87
C SER A 396 6.74 -5.14 24.14
N GLU A 397 6.26 -3.91 24.18
CA GLU A 397 5.42 -3.41 25.28
C GLU A 397 4.13 -4.24 25.42
N MET A 398 3.45 -4.53 24.31
CA MET A 398 2.23 -5.35 24.31
C MET A 398 2.47 -6.74 24.89
N VAL A 399 3.53 -7.43 24.45
CA VAL A 399 3.86 -8.78 24.93
C VAL A 399 4.20 -8.77 26.41
N ASN A 400 4.98 -7.79 26.85
CA ASN A 400 5.37 -7.68 28.26
C ASN A 400 4.15 -7.40 29.16
N ASN A 401 3.31 -6.43 28.79
CA ASN A 401 2.11 -6.10 29.57
C ASN A 401 1.11 -7.25 29.62
N PHE A 402 0.97 -7.99 28.51
CA PHE A 402 0.08 -9.16 28.45
C PHE A 402 0.55 -10.28 29.41
N ARG A 403 1.85 -10.57 29.43
CA ARG A 403 2.45 -11.58 30.33
C ARG A 403 2.34 -11.18 31.81
N LEU A 404 2.50 -9.90 32.13
CA LEU A 404 2.34 -9.38 33.50
C LEU A 404 0.89 -9.48 33.98
N GLY A 405 -0.10 -9.14 33.13
CA GLY A 405 -1.51 -9.27 33.46
C GLY A 405 -2.00 -10.72 33.61
N GLU A 406 -1.30 -11.71 33.02
CA GLU A 406 -1.57 -13.14 33.25
C GLU A 406 -0.95 -13.66 34.57
N SER A 407 0.11 -13.02 35.09
CA SER A 407 0.74 -13.39 36.37
C SER A 407 -0.05 -12.95 37.57
N ASP A 408 -0.99 -12.00 37.43
CA ASP A 408 -1.80 -11.44 38.52
C ASP A 408 -3.22 -12.05 38.60
N ASN A 409 -3.56 -13.06 37.76
CA ASN A 409 -4.78 -13.83 37.76
C ASN A 409 -4.50 -15.33 37.99
#